data_26ec5f7e9ab65734db5b10da42f9bb91
#
_entry.id   26ec5f7e9ab65734db5b10da42f9bb91
#
_cell.length_a   1.000
_cell.length_b   1.000
_cell.length_c   1.000
_cell.angle_alpha   90.00
_cell.angle_beta   90.00
_cell.angle_gamma   90.00
#
_symmetry.space_group_name_H-M   'P 1'
#
loop_
_entity.id
_entity.type
_entity.pdbx_description
1 polymer ?
#
loop_
_entity_poly.entity_id
_entity_poly.type
_entity_poly.pdbx_seq_one_letter_code
_entity_poly.pdbx_strand_id
1 'polypeptide(L)'
;MLNSKMKKLVTSMIALILCLSSVSAMACTAIYVGSDLTADGTTMFARSEDISNSYNKLFYVSPAGKHTAGEEYAGCYGFTYTFKKDSYSYTAFSDDNGAAVNNECPDCSGTHAHTPYQAGGTNEMGVTVSATETIGCSDVIYEADPYLDTGIEEAEIPTVLLSEASTAKEAVDLLLSIYDTAGCAGGSGVFIADDKETWYIENASGTQYVALKLSSSMAFAQPNMSIIGLIDLDDTENVIASKDVIAVAEKAGSYVGDKEANTIDYVASYNADQSTGSRMVNALKFFNAETAKDEPAVSDYTISNVNAEGDIMPMHTSIVLDHAYTVDDFVKYYHIAGIGSTRNLETHIFAISAQDSPTDTVEWVAMDDAALSVFVPYYPMLTTDTYEGYKLSTLPAEFAAGKPETADVAYPTTKYQKNENGERVPVEGYCALPADWADSVYWTMDALSNLYEAGSLTDEQKIAITDKLAALQTECYETFAQMNPETLTAETATAASMELASKVHAACVELVNAVK
;
A
#
# COMPACT_ATOMS: atom_id res chain seq x y z
N MET A 1 17.75 4.68 45.53
CA MET A 1 18.41 5.29 44.33
C MET A 1 18.84 4.17 43.40
N LEU A 2 18.15 3.98 42.30
CA LEU A 2 18.50 2.97 41.30
C LEU A 2 19.86 3.28 40.68
N ASN A 3 20.70 2.26 40.54
CA ASN A 3 22.04 2.35 39.92
C ASN A 3 21.88 2.75 38.44
N SER A 4 22.87 3.51 37.90
CA SER A 4 22.85 4.06 36.54
C SER A 4 22.65 2.99 35.45
N LYS A 5 23.14 1.77 35.65
CA LYS A 5 22.90 0.63 34.74
C LYS A 5 21.45 0.14 34.80
N MET A 6 20.83 0.17 35.99
CA MET A 6 19.41 -0.20 36.14
C MET A 6 18.47 0.87 35.58
N LYS A 7 18.87 2.16 35.64
CA LYS A 7 18.13 3.25 34.95
C LYS A 7 18.19 3.09 33.43
N LYS A 8 19.36 2.76 32.87
CA LYS A 8 19.49 2.50 31.41
C LYS A 8 18.69 1.27 30.98
N LEU A 9 18.70 0.20 31.78
CA LEU A 9 17.91 -1.02 31.53
C LEU A 9 16.39 -0.72 31.56
N VAL A 10 15.94 0.06 32.55
CA VAL A 10 14.54 0.47 32.68
C VAL A 10 14.15 1.44 31.58
N THR A 11 15.04 2.35 31.16
CA THR A 11 14.79 3.26 30.03
C THR A 11 14.76 2.50 28.71
N SER A 12 15.66 1.51 28.51
CA SER A 12 15.62 0.63 27.33
C SER A 12 14.39 -0.28 27.31
N MET A 13 13.98 -0.84 28.48
CA MET A 13 12.72 -1.59 28.56
C MET A 13 11.48 -0.72 28.33
N ILE A 14 11.48 0.52 28.78
CA ILE A 14 10.37 1.45 28.54
C ILE A 14 10.36 1.90 27.07
N ALA A 15 11.51 2.11 26.43
CA ALA A 15 11.62 2.37 25.00
C ALA A 15 11.18 1.14 24.18
N LEU A 16 11.60 -0.08 24.56
CA LEU A 16 11.15 -1.32 23.92
C LEU A 16 9.64 -1.55 24.06
N ILE A 17 9.06 -1.26 25.24
CA ILE A 17 7.62 -1.34 25.48
C ILE A 17 6.87 -0.23 24.72
N LEU A 18 7.49 0.93 24.46
CA LEU A 18 6.92 2.01 23.66
C LEU A 18 7.00 1.72 22.16
N CYS A 19 8.04 1.03 21.69
CA CYS A 19 8.11 0.52 20.31
C CYS A 19 7.13 -0.64 20.05
N LEU A 20 6.89 -1.51 21.04
CA LEU A 20 5.89 -2.59 20.95
C LEU A 20 4.43 -2.10 21.11
N SER A 21 4.20 -0.85 21.54
CA SER A 21 2.85 -0.29 21.74
C SER A 21 2.36 0.64 20.64
N SER A 22 3.16 0.89 19.61
CA SER A 22 2.81 1.75 18.47
C SER A 22 2.57 1.02 17.14
N VAL A 23 2.52 -0.30 17.13
CA VAL A 23 1.90 -1.01 16.02
C VAL A 23 0.39 -0.78 16.12
N SER A 24 -0.06 0.40 15.74
CA SER A 24 -1.37 0.51 15.10
C SER A 24 -1.30 -0.52 13.99
N ALA A 25 -2.17 -1.52 14.03
CA ALA A 25 -2.19 -2.55 13.00
C ALA A 25 -2.50 -1.85 11.66
N MET A 26 -1.48 -1.32 11.02
CA MET A 26 -1.52 -0.96 9.60
C MET A 26 -1.86 -2.27 8.90
N ALA A 27 -2.89 -2.26 8.08
CA ALA A 27 -3.49 -3.49 7.64
C ALA A 27 -3.54 -3.59 6.11
N CYS A 28 -2.51 -3.03 5.43
CA CYS A 28 -2.38 -3.06 3.98
C CYS A 28 -2.50 -4.48 3.41
N THR A 29 -3.06 -4.60 2.22
CA THR A 29 -3.15 -5.88 1.52
C THR A 29 -2.76 -5.67 0.07
N ALA A 30 -1.71 -6.38 -0.36
CA ALA A 30 -1.28 -6.37 -1.74
C ALA A 30 -1.48 -7.74 -2.41
N ILE A 31 -1.60 -7.73 -3.73
CA ILE A 31 -1.67 -8.92 -4.58
C ILE A 31 -0.87 -8.70 -5.85
N TYR A 32 -0.34 -9.79 -6.40
CA TYR A 32 0.37 -9.84 -7.67
C TYR A 32 -0.16 -10.99 -8.53
N VAL A 33 -0.34 -10.72 -9.83
CA VAL A 33 -0.65 -11.73 -10.85
C VAL A 33 0.19 -11.43 -12.09
N GLY A 34 1.04 -12.38 -12.46
CA GLY A 34 1.90 -12.26 -13.63
C GLY A 34 1.14 -12.41 -14.94
N SER A 35 1.72 -11.89 -16.03
CA SER A 35 1.07 -11.74 -17.34
C SER A 35 0.60 -13.05 -17.99
N ASP A 36 1.21 -14.19 -17.68
CA ASP A 36 0.76 -15.50 -18.19
C ASP A 36 -0.56 -15.97 -17.54
N LEU A 37 -0.94 -15.34 -16.42
CA LEU A 37 -2.10 -15.71 -15.62
C LEU A 37 -3.26 -14.71 -15.77
N THR A 38 -3.10 -13.69 -16.61
CA THR A 38 -4.13 -12.66 -16.87
C THR A 38 -4.80 -12.86 -18.23
N ALA A 39 -6.01 -12.35 -18.38
CA ALA A 39 -6.81 -12.57 -19.59
C ALA A 39 -6.29 -11.80 -20.83
N ASP A 40 -5.60 -10.69 -20.60
CA ASP A 40 -5.09 -9.79 -21.62
C ASP A 40 -3.56 -9.75 -21.73
N GLY A 41 -2.86 -10.55 -20.91
CA GLY A 41 -1.40 -10.62 -20.90
C GLY A 41 -0.73 -9.44 -20.17
N THR A 42 -1.47 -8.68 -19.37
CA THR A 42 -0.89 -7.64 -18.52
C THR A 42 -0.36 -8.22 -17.21
N THR A 43 0.75 -7.72 -16.71
CA THR A 43 1.14 -7.94 -15.31
C THR A 43 0.30 -7.04 -14.42
N MET A 44 -0.30 -7.60 -13.38
CA MET A 44 -1.10 -6.81 -12.45
C MET A 44 -0.59 -6.94 -11.03
N PHE A 45 -0.51 -5.82 -10.33
CA PHE A 45 -0.39 -5.79 -8.88
C PHE A 45 -1.23 -4.65 -8.30
N ALA A 46 -1.63 -4.83 -7.07
CA ALA A 46 -2.50 -3.88 -6.39
C ALA A 46 -2.20 -3.84 -4.91
N ARG A 47 -2.58 -2.74 -4.25
CA ARG A 47 -2.49 -2.58 -2.81
C ARG A 47 -3.64 -1.73 -2.29
N SER A 48 -4.18 -2.09 -1.11
CA SER A 48 -4.94 -1.17 -0.26
C SER A 48 -4.03 -0.64 0.85
N GLU A 49 -4.16 0.63 1.19
CA GLU A 49 -3.58 1.21 2.39
C GLU A 49 -4.63 1.27 3.49
N ASP A 50 -4.34 0.63 4.63
CA ASP A 50 -5.31 0.48 5.71
C ASP A 50 -4.75 1.03 7.01
N ILE A 51 -5.26 2.15 7.47
CA ILE A 51 -4.90 2.74 8.76
C ILE A 51 -6.15 3.32 9.46
N SER A 52 -6.05 4.41 10.09
CA SER A 52 -7.15 5.17 10.68
C SER A 52 -7.68 6.19 9.68
N ASN A 53 -8.97 6.22 9.43
CA ASN A 53 -9.67 7.16 8.54
C ASN A 53 -9.82 8.57 9.13
N SER A 54 -8.79 9.14 9.73
CA SER A 54 -8.88 10.45 10.38
C SER A 54 -8.30 11.61 9.58
N TYR A 55 -7.72 11.36 8.42
CA TYR A 55 -7.13 12.39 7.56
C TYR A 55 -7.31 12.08 6.07
N ASN A 56 -7.26 13.13 5.26
CA ASN A 56 -7.52 13.10 3.83
C ASN A 56 -6.40 12.42 3.05
N LYS A 57 -6.77 11.70 1.98
CA LYS A 57 -5.83 11.18 0.97
C LYS A 57 -5.98 11.93 -0.33
N LEU A 58 -4.88 12.14 -1.00
CA LEU A 58 -4.78 12.84 -2.26
C LEU A 58 -4.29 11.92 -3.38
N PHE A 59 -4.76 12.19 -4.59
CA PHE A 59 -4.20 11.61 -5.82
C PHE A 59 -3.93 12.74 -6.82
N TYR A 60 -2.66 12.92 -7.18
CA TYR A 60 -2.23 14.04 -8.02
C TYR A 60 -1.04 13.69 -8.91
N VAL A 61 -0.71 14.56 -9.85
CA VAL A 61 0.53 14.50 -10.62
C VAL A 61 1.57 15.40 -9.96
N SER A 62 2.68 14.81 -9.51
CA SER A 62 3.88 15.57 -9.15
C SER A 62 4.57 16.01 -10.44
N PRO A 63 4.76 17.31 -10.68
CA PRO A 63 5.29 17.78 -11.96
C PRO A 63 6.79 17.49 -12.10
N ALA A 64 7.27 17.31 -13.32
CA ALA A 64 8.69 17.22 -13.63
C ALA A 64 9.45 18.43 -13.07
N GLY A 65 10.63 18.19 -12.51
CA GLY A 65 11.45 19.25 -11.88
C GLY A 65 10.90 19.77 -10.55
N LYS A 66 9.95 19.06 -9.93
CA LYS A 66 9.49 19.36 -8.56
C LYS A 66 10.66 19.33 -7.58
N HIS A 67 11.53 18.36 -7.72
CA HIS A 67 12.83 18.27 -7.07
C HIS A 67 13.92 18.52 -8.08
N THR A 68 14.98 19.21 -7.67
CA THR A 68 16.09 19.57 -8.57
C THR A 68 17.39 18.89 -8.15
N ALA A 69 18.28 18.68 -9.11
CA ALA A 69 19.59 18.09 -8.85
C ALA A 69 20.35 18.87 -7.76
N GLY A 70 20.79 18.17 -6.72
CA GLY A 70 21.47 18.75 -5.55
C GLY A 70 20.54 19.23 -4.43
N GLU A 71 19.23 19.13 -4.59
CA GLU A 71 18.26 19.42 -3.53
C GLU A 71 18.31 18.33 -2.45
N GLU A 72 18.32 18.75 -1.19
CA GLU A 72 18.18 17.85 -0.05
C GLU A 72 16.71 17.61 0.26
N TYR A 73 16.31 16.35 0.24
CA TYR A 73 14.98 15.87 0.62
C TYR A 73 15.01 15.45 2.09
N ALA A 74 14.00 15.82 2.84
CA ALA A 74 13.78 15.39 4.21
C ALA A 74 12.52 14.51 4.29
N GLY A 75 12.70 13.28 4.70
CA GLY A 75 11.62 12.31 4.93
C GLY A 75 10.93 12.48 6.28
N CYS A 76 9.91 11.68 6.52
CA CYS A 76 9.06 11.76 7.70
C CYS A 76 9.80 11.45 9.01
N TYR A 77 10.69 10.48 9.00
CA TYR A 77 11.27 9.90 10.22
C TYR A 77 12.75 10.22 10.45
N GLY A 78 13.33 11.08 9.64
CA GLY A 78 14.72 11.50 9.77
C GLY A 78 15.64 11.05 8.63
N PHE A 79 15.09 10.31 7.67
CA PHE A 79 15.78 10.02 6.42
C PHE A 79 16.05 11.30 5.63
N THR A 80 17.22 11.40 5.02
CA THR A 80 17.56 12.48 4.10
C THR A 80 18.16 11.91 2.83
N TYR A 81 17.84 12.52 1.69
CA TYR A 81 18.34 12.13 0.39
C TYR A 81 18.72 13.37 -0.42
N THR A 82 19.78 13.30 -1.22
CA THR A 82 20.14 14.36 -2.16
C THR A 82 19.84 13.90 -3.57
N PHE A 83 18.90 14.57 -4.24
CA PHE A 83 18.53 14.23 -5.63
C PHE A 83 19.74 14.41 -6.56
N LYS A 84 19.96 13.45 -7.44
CA LYS A 84 21.09 13.41 -8.39
C LYS A 84 20.75 14.07 -9.71
N LYS A 85 19.45 14.20 -10.02
CA LYS A 85 18.91 14.84 -11.23
C LYS A 85 17.59 15.54 -10.91
N ASP A 86 17.10 16.34 -11.84
CA ASP A 86 15.74 16.89 -11.76
C ASP A 86 14.73 15.76 -11.84
N SER A 87 13.69 15.81 -11.01
CA SER A 87 12.70 14.75 -10.91
C SER A 87 11.87 14.60 -12.19
N TYR A 88 11.52 13.36 -12.52
CA TYR A 88 10.45 13.06 -13.47
C TYR A 88 9.09 13.51 -12.93
N SER A 89 8.10 13.70 -13.82
CA SER A 89 6.71 13.78 -13.40
C SER A 89 6.18 12.38 -13.07
N TYR A 90 5.27 12.29 -12.08
CA TYR A 90 4.67 11.02 -11.69
C TYR A 90 3.31 11.22 -11.03
N THR A 91 2.41 10.23 -11.16
CA THR A 91 1.19 10.14 -10.35
C THR A 91 1.56 9.74 -8.92
N ALA A 92 0.85 10.27 -7.93
CA ALA A 92 1.13 9.99 -6.52
C ALA A 92 -0.14 9.82 -5.70
N PHE A 93 -0.20 8.73 -4.93
CA PHE A 93 -1.10 8.59 -3.78
C PHE A 93 -0.38 9.13 -2.56
N SER A 94 -0.97 10.10 -1.90
CA SER A 94 -0.27 10.86 -0.86
C SER A 94 -1.18 11.21 0.29
N ASP A 95 -0.62 11.28 1.49
CA ASP A 95 -1.30 11.93 2.60
C ASP A 95 -1.49 13.42 2.33
N ASP A 96 -2.60 13.95 2.83
CA ASP A 96 -2.81 15.39 2.90
C ASP A 96 -2.19 15.92 4.20
N ASN A 97 -0.96 16.39 4.15
CA ASN A 97 -0.31 17.03 5.30
C ASN A 97 -0.92 18.39 5.65
N GLY A 98 -1.98 18.78 4.96
CA GLY A 98 -2.77 19.97 5.18
C GLY A 98 -1.93 21.22 5.35
N ALA A 99 -1.86 22.09 4.36
CA ALA A 99 -1.25 23.42 4.50
C ALA A 99 -1.85 24.23 5.68
N ALA A 100 -2.93 23.74 6.28
CA ALA A 100 -3.67 24.35 7.38
C ALA A 100 -3.29 23.81 8.77
N VAL A 101 -2.65 22.66 8.88
CA VAL A 101 -2.28 22.04 10.17
C VAL A 101 -0.78 22.16 10.39
N ASN A 102 -0.32 23.32 10.78
CA ASN A 102 0.96 23.64 11.47
C ASN A 102 2.22 22.80 11.15
N ASN A 103 2.36 22.20 9.97
CA ASN A 103 3.45 21.27 9.62
C ASN A 103 3.64 20.10 10.63
N GLU A 104 2.59 19.68 11.29
CA GLU A 104 2.63 18.50 12.13
C GLU A 104 2.34 17.28 11.25
N CYS A 105 3.28 16.38 11.15
CA CYS A 105 3.06 15.08 10.55
C CYS A 105 2.10 14.28 11.45
N PRO A 106 0.99 13.72 10.94
CA PRO A 106 0.11 12.90 11.75
C PRO A 106 0.81 11.62 12.26
N ASP A 107 1.81 11.14 11.54
CA ASP A 107 2.50 9.87 11.82
C ASP A 107 3.80 10.07 12.62
N CYS A 108 4.50 11.18 12.46
CA CYS A 108 5.63 11.52 13.29
C CYS A 108 5.22 12.50 14.40
N SER A 109 5.56 12.25 15.63
CA SER A 109 5.28 13.14 16.77
C SER A 109 6.09 14.44 16.75
N GLY A 110 6.61 14.87 15.58
CA GLY A 110 7.50 16.00 15.40
C GLY A 110 6.84 17.18 14.67
N THR A 111 7.26 18.39 15.03
CA THR A 111 6.90 19.65 14.34
C THR A 111 8.00 20.02 13.35
N HIS A 112 8.24 19.23 12.33
CA HIS A 112 9.23 19.55 11.31
C HIS A 112 8.60 19.48 9.91
N ALA A 113 9.07 20.35 9.04
CA ALA A 113 8.66 20.31 7.65
C ALA A 113 9.32 19.10 6.98
N HIS A 114 8.53 18.19 6.51
CA HIS A 114 8.95 17.05 5.70
C HIS A 114 7.98 16.87 4.54
N THR A 115 8.35 16.01 3.61
CA THR A 115 7.50 15.66 2.48
C THR A 115 6.36 14.76 2.96
N PRO A 116 5.15 14.87 2.38
CA PRO A 116 4.06 13.96 2.67
C PRO A 116 4.44 12.49 2.39
N TYR A 117 3.91 11.59 3.20
CA TYR A 117 3.91 10.17 2.90
C TYR A 117 3.30 9.91 1.52
N GLN A 118 3.95 9.07 0.72
CA GLN A 118 3.45 8.61 -0.57
C GLN A 118 3.40 7.08 -0.61
N ALA A 119 2.25 6.53 -1.02
CA ALA A 119 2.01 5.09 -1.06
C ALA A 119 2.50 4.44 -2.36
N GLY A 120 2.43 5.15 -3.47
CA GLY A 120 2.79 4.64 -4.79
C GLY A 120 2.49 5.60 -5.93
N GLY A 121 2.66 5.12 -7.15
CA GLY A 121 2.37 5.83 -8.40
C GLY A 121 3.20 5.31 -9.56
N THR A 122 3.10 6.01 -10.70
CA THR A 122 3.87 5.72 -11.92
C THR A 122 4.46 7.00 -12.50
N ASN A 123 5.73 6.98 -12.90
CA ASN A 123 6.37 8.14 -13.49
C ASN A 123 6.24 8.17 -15.03
N GLU A 124 6.62 9.30 -15.64
CA GLU A 124 6.55 9.52 -17.09
C GLU A 124 7.43 8.57 -17.93
N MET A 125 8.36 7.84 -17.26
CA MET A 125 9.20 6.81 -17.87
C MET A 125 8.58 5.41 -17.78
N GLY A 126 7.39 5.25 -17.18
CA GLY A 126 6.69 3.99 -17.00
C GLY A 126 7.15 3.19 -15.77
N VAL A 127 8.02 3.73 -14.93
CA VAL A 127 8.38 3.09 -13.66
C VAL A 127 7.23 3.22 -12.68
N THR A 128 6.73 2.09 -12.19
CA THR A 128 5.64 2.00 -11.23
C THR A 128 6.17 1.48 -9.90
N VAL A 129 5.80 2.14 -8.80
CA VAL A 129 6.20 1.78 -7.44
C VAL A 129 4.99 1.73 -6.52
N SER A 130 4.91 0.70 -5.69
CA SER A 130 3.97 0.61 -4.56
C SER A 130 4.72 0.06 -3.35
N ALA A 131 4.73 0.82 -2.26
CA ALA A 131 5.43 0.46 -1.03
C ALA A 131 4.45 0.25 0.12
N THR A 132 4.77 -0.64 1.06
CA THR A 132 3.91 -0.98 2.19
C THR A 132 4.73 -1.32 3.43
N GLU A 133 4.48 -0.66 4.56
CA GLU A 133 5.05 -0.99 5.86
C GLU A 133 4.29 -2.17 6.46
N THR A 134 4.81 -3.37 6.27
CA THR A 134 4.05 -4.57 6.60
C THR A 134 4.89 -5.68 7.20
N ILE A 135 6.19 -5.51 7.25
CA ILE A 135 7.15 -6.56 7.58
C ILE A 135 7.81 -6.23 8.92
N GLY A 136 7.72 -7.18 9.86
CA GLY A 136 8.47 -7.11 11.11
C GLY A 136 9.55 -8.17 11.15
N CYS A 137 10.61 -7.94 11.91
CA CYS A 137 11.60 -8.97 12.23
C CYS A 137 11.39 -9.54 13.63
N SER A 138 11.98 -10.71 13.87
CA SER A 138 12.04 -11.30 15.21
C SER A 138 12.92 -10.50 16.15
N ASP A 139 12.68 -10.62 17.48
CA ASP A 139 13.49 -9.94 18.48
C ASP A 139 14.98 -10.24 18.33
N VAL A 140 15.32 -11.51 17.99
CA VAL A 140 16.73 -11.92 17.83
C VAL A 140 17.38 -11.30 16.58
N ILE A 141 16.62 -11.10 15.53
CA ILE A 141 17.08 -10.36 14.34
C ILE A 141 17.21 -8.87 14.67
N TYR A 142 16.22 -8.29 15.36
CA TYR A 142 16.29 -6.89 15.78
C TYR A 142 17.51 -6.61 16.69
N GLU A 143 17.86 -7.54 17.59
CA GLU A 143 19.08 -7.42 18.39
C GLU A 143 20.37 -7.56 17.55
N ALA A 144 20.33 -8.35 16.48
CA ALA A 144 21.48 -8.58 15.61
C ALA A 144 21.70 -7.45 14.57
N ASP A 145 20.61 -6.89 14.03
CA ASP A 145 20.59 -5.85 12.99
C ASP A 145 19.37 -4.93 13.21
N PRO A 146 19.43 -3.97 14.17
CA PRO A 146 18.30 -3.11 14.52
C PRO A 146 17.98 -2.12 13.38
N TYR A 147 16.70 -1.73 13.27
CA TYR A 147 16.29 -0.62 12.44
C TYR A 147 17.04 0.67 12.77
N LEU A 148 17.25 1.52 11.79
CA LEU A 148 18.03 2.75 11.90
C LEU A 148 17.12 3.97 11.83
N ASP A 149 17.10 4.81 12.87
CA ASP A 149 16.25 6.00 12.97
C ASP A 149 16.38 6.99 11.80
N THR A 150 17.44 6.88 11.00
CA THR A 150 17.71 7.70 9.81
C THR A 150 17.63 6.90 8.52
N GLY A 151 17.19 5.66 8.58
CA GLY A 151 16.98 4.80 7.41
C GLY A 151 15.76 5.25 6.59
N ILE A 152 15.69 4.79 5.35
CA ILE A 152 14.52 5.00 4.51
C ILE A 152 13.36 4.12 4.99
N GLU A 153 12.14 4.63 4.86
CA GLU A 153 10.89 3.93 5.14
C GLU A 153 9.93 3.95 3.96
N GLU A 154 8.82 3.25 4.10
CA GLU A 154 7.72 3.23 3.14
C GLU A 154 7.35 4.62 2.63
N ALA A 155 7.25 5.59 3.54
CA ALA A 155 6.81 6.95 3.27
C ALA A 155 7.63 7.69 2.20
N GLU A 156 8.92 7.37 2.07
CA GLU A 156 9.85 8.06 1.19
C GLU A 156 10.19 7.28 -0.08
N ILE A 157 10.02 5.95 -0.05
CA ILE A 157 10.42 5.06 -1.15
C ILE A 157 9.81 5.50 -2.49
N PRO A 158 8.48 5.68 -2.64
CA PRO A 158 7.90 6.09 -3.91
C PRO A 158 8.42 7.45 -4.40
N THR A 159 8.51 8.44 -3.50
CA THR A 159 9.00 9.79 -3.86
C THR A 159 10.39 9.75 -4.47
N VAL A 160 11.33 9.03 -3.84
CA VAL A 160 12.72 8.96 -4.29
C VAL A 160 12.84 8.19 -5.60
N LEU A 161 12.20 7.01 -5.68
CA LEU A 161 12.33 6.14 -6.85
C LEU A 161 11.64 6.71 -8.09
N LEU A 162 10.40 7.20 -7.95
CA LEU A 162 9.65 7.77 -9.07
C LEU A 162 10.28 9.06 -9.57
N SER A 163 10.95 9.82 -8.71
CA SER A 163 11.65 11.03 -9.12
C SER A 163 12.88 10.74 -9.97
N GLU A 164 13.59 9.64 -9.76
CA GLU A 164 14.91 9.45 -10.38
C GLU A 164 15.05 8.26 -11.32
N ALA A 165 14.26 7.20 -11.15
CA ALA A 165 14.44 5.99 -11.94
C ALA A 165 13.76 6.10 -13.32
N SER A 166 14.45 5.64 -14.37
CA SER A 166 13.92 5.56 -15.74
C SER A 166 13.58 4.13 -16.17
N THR A 167 13.93 3.13 -15.34
CA THR A 167 13.55 1.73 -15.51
C THR A 167 13.32 1.08 -14.16
N ALA A 168 12.58 -0.03 -14.11
CA ALA A 168 12.40 -0.80 -12.88
C ALA A 168 13.74 -1.21 -12.26
N LYS A 169 14.69 -1.65 -13.08
CA LYS A 169 16.01 -2.05 -12.58
C LYS A 169 16.79 -0.89 -11.97
N GLU A 170 16.73 0.32 -12.55
CA GLU A 170 17.35 1.50 -11.94
C GLU A 170 16.71 1.84 -10.59
N ALA A 171 15.38 1.71 -10.47
CA ALA A 171 14.67 1.92 -9.22
C ALA A 171 15.07 0.89 -8.15
N VAL A 172 15.16 -0.39 -8.51
CA VAL A 172 15.68 -1.45 -7.64
C VAL A 172 17.10 -1.12 -7.17
N ASP A 173 18.02 -0.86 -8.11
CA ASP A 173 19.42 -0.57 -7.77
C ASP A 173 19.56 0.66 -6.87
N LEU A 174 18.74 1.69 -7.10
CA LEU A 174 18.70 2.89 -6.27
C LEU A 174 18.25 2.56 -4.85
N LEU A 175 17.13 1.83 -4.68
CA LEU A 175 16.61 1.45 -3.37
C LEU A 175 17.61 0.59 -2.60
N LEU A 176 18.18 -0.44 -3.23
CA LEU A 176 19.17 -1.31 -2.58
C LEU A 176 20.44 -0.54 -2.19
N SER A 177 20.89 0.41 -3.02
CA SER A 177 22.00 1.30 -2.67
C SER A 177 21.68 2.20 -1.46
N ILE A 178 20.43 2.61 -1.27
CA ILE A 178 20.00 3.36 -0.09
C ILE A 178 19.99 2.45 1.13
N TYR A 179 19.46 1.24 1.01
CA TYR A 179 19.50 0.24 2.09
C TYR A 179 20.95 -0.07 2.54
N ASP A 180 21.87 -0.20 1.59
CA ASP A 180 23.29 -0.44 1.89
C ASP A 180 23.97 0.75 2.58
N THR A 181 23.52 1.99 2.38
CA THR A 181 24.22 3.19 2.84
C THR A 181 23.54 3.90 4.00
N ALA A 182 22.21 3.98 4.00
CA ALA A 182 21.41 4.64 5.02
C ALA A 182 20.67 3.63 5.91
N GLY A 183 20.42 2.41 5.41
CA GLY A 183 19.61 1.41 6.09
C GLY A 183 18.11 1.69 6.00
N CYS A 184 17.35 0.97 6.81
CA CYS A 184 15.90 1.03 6.91
C CYS A 184 15.47 1.41 8.32
N ALA A 185 14.44 2.25 8.46
CA ALA A 185 13.85 2.60 9.74
C ALA A 185 12.69 1.67 10.13
N GLY A 186 12.07 1.02 9.14
CA GLY A 186 11.01 0.02 9.30
C GLY A 186 11.10 -1.09 8.25
N GLY A 187 10.30 -2.12 8.41
CA GLY A 187 10.23 -3.23 7.46
C GLY A 187 9.17 -3.00 6.40
N SER A 188 9.55 -3.05 5.12
CA SER A 188 8.66 -2.75 3.99
C SER A 188 8.67 -3.86 2.95
N GLY A 189 7.50 -4.06 2.30
CA GLY A 189 7.35 -4.76 1.05
C GLY A 189 7.20 -3.77 -0.09
N VAL A 190 7.97 -3.88 -1.17
CA VAL A 190 7.97 -2.92 -2.26
C VAL A 190 7.83 -3.61 -3.60
N PHE A 191 6.80 -3.22 -4.38
CA PHE A 191 6.69 -3.56 -5.80
C PHE A 191 7.32 -2.47 -6.65
N ILE A 192 8.14 -2.86 -7.60
CA ILE A 192 8.76 -1.97 -8.59
C ILE A 192 8.62 -2.63 -9.96
N ALA A 193 8.03 -1.94 -10.93
CA ALA A 193 7.77 -2.49 -12.25
C ALA A 193 7.98 -1.48 -13.37
N ASP A 194 8.20 -1.99 -14.56
CA ASP A 194 8.05 -1.31 -15.84
C ASP A 194 7.47 -2.30 -16.90
N ASP A 195 7.47 -1.94 -18.17
CA ASP A 195 6.99 -2.76 -19.28
C ASP A 195 7.78 -4.07 -19.51
N LYS A 196 8.95 -4.25 -18.86
CA LYS A 196 9.89 -5.36 -19.07
C LYS A 196 10.00 -6.30 -17.90
N GLU A 197 9.89 -5.78 -16.69
CA GLU A 197 10.12 -6.59 -15.48
C GLU A 197 9.38 -6.01 -14.26
N THR A 198 9.07 -6.93 -13.34
CA THR A 198 8.51 -6.59 -12.03
C THR A 198 9.38 -7.21 -10.95
N TRP A 199 9.66 -6.43 -9.92
CA TRP A 199 10.42 -6.83 -8.74
C TRP A 199 9.56 -6.70 -7.49
N TYR A 200 9.78 -7.59 -6.54
CA TYR A 200 9.25 -7.50 -5.19
C TYR A 200 10.40 -7.55 -4.19
N ILE A 201 10.43 -6.61 -3.27
CA ILE A 201 11.55 -6.41 -2.34
C ILE A 201 11.00 -6.44 -0.92
N GLU A 202 11.65 -7.19 -0.04
CA GLU A 202 11.44 -7.15 1.39
C GLU A 202 12.73 -6.72 2.10
N ASN A 203 12.63 -5.73 2.99
CA ASN A 203 13.64 -5.45 4.00
C ASN A 203 13.08 -5.80 5.37
N ALA A 204 13.63 -6.82 6.03
CA ALA A 204 13.12 -7.30 7.31
C ALA A 204 13.90 -6.78 8.53
N SER A 205 15.03 -6.08 8.34
CA SER A 205 15.83 -5.51 9.43
C SER A 205 16.58 -4.26 8.96
N GLY A 206 17.38 -3.68 9.81
CA GLY A 206 18.02 -2.39 9.56
C GLY A 206 18.86 -2.28 8.29
N THR A 207 19.47 -3.39 7.87
CA THR A 207 20.35 -3.39 6.68
C THR A 207 20.17 -4.63 5.78
N GLN A 208 19.25 -5.56 6.15
CA GLN A 208 19.10 -6.79 5.37
C GLN A 208 17.83 -6.78 4.54
N TYR A 209 17.96 -7.15 3.29
CA TYR A 209 16.90 -7.19 2.29
C TYR A 209 17.06 -8.34 1.31
N VAL A 210 15.97 -8.67 0.64
CA VAL A 210 15.92 -9.54 -0.53
C VAL A 210 15.03 -8.91 -1.58
N ALA A 211 15.50 -8.84 -2.82
CA ALA A 211 14.76 -8.43 -4.00
C ALA A 211 14.62 -9.61 -4.95
N LEU A 212 13.39 -9.89 -5.37
CA LEU A 212 13.07 -10.94 -6.32
C LEU A 212 12.50 -10.36 -7.61
N LYS A 213 13.05 -10.77 -8.75
CA LYS A 213 12.41 -10.58 -10.04
C LYS A 213 11.24 -11.56 -10.16
N LEU A 214 10.05 -11.04 -10.38
CA LEU A 214 8.84 -11.85 -10.40
C LEU A 214 8.62 -12.50 -11.77
N SER A 215 8.24 -13.78 -11.75
CA SER A 215 7.89 -14.53 -12.97
C SER A 215 6.50 -14.14 -13.48
N SER A 216 6.31 -14.16 -14.80
CA SER A 216 5.01 -14.00 -15.46
C SER A 216 3.98 -15.07 -15.11
N SER A 217 4.42 -16.24 -14.63
CA SER A 217 3.55 -17.34 -14.20
C SER A 217 3.27 -17.39 -12.70
N MET A 218 3.65 -16.34 -11.94
CA MET A 218 3.48 -16.27 -10.50
C MET A 218 2.24 -15.46 -10.09
N ALA A 219 1.54 -15.92 -9.04
CA ALA A 219 0.53 -15.12 -8.33
C ALA A 219 0.68 -15.32 -6.82
N PHE A 220 0.50 -14.24 -6.06
CA PHE A 220 0.54 -14.29 -4.59
C PHE A 220 -0.19 -13.10 -3.96
N ALA A 221 -0.53 -13.24 -2.69
CA ALA A 221 -1.03 -12.16 -1.85
C ALA A 221 -0.01 -11.82 -0.76
N GLN A 222 0.07 -10.53 -0.40
CA GLN A 222 0.93 -10.01 0.65
C GLN A 222 0.10 -9.22 1.66
N PRO A 223 -0.41 -9.86 2.71
CA PRO A 223 -1.24 -9.24 3.75
C PRO A 223 -0.41 -8.95 5.01
N ASN A 224 0.22 -7.80 5.15
CA ASN A 224 1.03 -7.40 6.33
C ASN A 224 1.89 -8.54 6.93
N MET A 225 2.65 -9.19 6.09
CA MET A 225 3.58 -10.23 6.53
C MET A 225 4.71 -10.38 5.50
N SER A 226 5.86 -10.81 5.97
CA SER A 226 6.95 -11.25 5.10
C SER A 226 6.54 -12.53 4.39
N ILE A 227 6.80 -12.64 3.10
CA ILE A 227 6.35 -13.75 2.25
C ILE A 227 7.47 -14.41 1.44
N ILE A 228 8.66 -13.80 1.39
CA ILE A 228 9.79 -14.39 0.67
C ILE A 228 10.31 -15.59 1.47
N GLY A 229 10.16 -16.78 0.91
CA GLY A 229 10.58 -18.05 1.52
C GLY A 229 11.99 -18.48 1.12
N LEU A 230 12.10 -19.75 0.69
CA LEU A 230 13.38 -20.35 0.30
C LEU A 230 13.86 -19.76 -1.03
N ILE A 231 15.01 -19.14 -1.01
CA ILE A 231 15.68 -18.56 -2.18
C ILE A 231 17.08 -19.14 -2.37
N ASP A 232 17.50 -19.20 -3.63
CA ASP A 232 18.86 -19.56 -4.05
C ASP A 232 19.63 -18.26 -4.33
N LEU A 233 20.66 -17.98 -3.54
CA LEU A 233 21.49 -16.77 -3.69
C LEU A 233 22.48 -16.88 -4.87
N ASP A 234 22.62 -18.03 -5.50
CA ASP A 234 23.38 -18.22 -6.73
C ASP A 234 22.56 -17.88 -7.99
N ASP A 235 21.23 -17.75 -7.87
CA ASP A 235 20.35 -17.24 -8.93
C ASP A 235 20.45 -15.71 -9.04
N THR A 236 21.59 -15.22 -9.53
CA THR A 236 21.85 -13.78 -9.66
C THR A 236 21.05 -13.08 -10.76
N GLU A 237 20.27 -13.80 -11.55
CA GLU A 237 19.36 -13.24 -12.55
C GLU A 237 18.06 -12.76 -11.90
N ASN A 238 17.55 -13.51 -10.93
CA ASN A 238 16.24 -13.28 -10.32
C ASN A 238 16.30 -12.87 -8.85
N VAL A 239 17.46 -13.02 -8.20
CA VAL A 239 17.62 -12.76 -6.77
C VAL A 239 18.76 -11.76 -6.53
N ILE A 240 18.46 -10.70 -5.78
CA ILE A 240 19.46 -9.80 -5.23
C ILE A 240 19.23 -9.72 -3.71
N ALA A 241 20.24 -10.08 -2.93
CA ALA A 241 20.14 -10.03 -1.47
C ALA A 241 21.28 -9.18 -0.88
N SER A 242 21.05 -8.62 0.30
CA SER A 242 22.08 -7.94 1.06
C SER A 242 23.23 -8.89 1.35
N LYS A 243 24.44 -8.35 1.34
CA LYS A 243 25.70 -9.12 1.45
C LYS A 243 25.77 -10.00 2.69
N ASP A 244 25.23 -9.54 3.81
CA ASP A 244 25.35 -10.19 5.11
C ASP A 244 24.05 -10.93 5.54
N VAL A 245 23.11 -11.19 4.60
CA VAL A 245 21.80 -11.79 4.87
C VAL A 245 21.90 -13.12 5.62
N ILE A 246 22.82 -14.02 5.24
CA ILE A 246 23.07 -15.28 5.99
C ILE A 246 23.80 -14.99 7.30
N ALA A 247 24.81 -14.13 7.29
CA ALA A 247 25.65 -13.88 8.45
C ALA A 247 24.87 -13.24 9.63
N VAL A 248 23.93 -12.35 9.33
CA VAL A 248 23.03 -11.74 10.33
C VAL A 248 22.10 -12.78 10.93
N ALA A 249 21.45 -13.61 10.10
CA ALA A 249 20.59 -14.71 10.57
C ALA A 249 21.36 -15.72 11.43
N GLU A 250 22.62 -16.03 11.08
CA GLU A 250 23.50 -16.88 11.89
C GLU A 250 23.87 -16.25 13.22
N LYS A 251 24.23 -14.96 13.22
CA LYS A 251 24.50 -14.20 14.44
C LYS A 251 23.32 -14.17 15.38
N ALA A 252 22.10 -14.09 14.83
CA ALA A 252 20.84 -14.15 15.56
C ALA A 252 20.49 -15.58 16.04
N GLY A 253 21.10 -16.61 15.44
CA GLY A 253 20.77 -18.01 15.74
C GLY A 253 19.48 -18.48 15.10
N SER A 254 18.96 -17.76 14.09
CA SER A 254 17.68 -18.00 13.43
C SER A 254 17.80 -18.48 11.98
N TYR A 255 19.00 -18.68 11.47
CA TYR A 255 19.22 -19.10 10.09
C TYR A 255 18.53 -20.43 9.76
N VAL A 256 17.75 -20.42 8.68
CA VAL A 256 17.11 -21.58 8.07
C VAL A 256 17.51 -21.60 6.59
N GLY A 257 18.13 -22.68 6.15
CA GLY A 257 18.63 -22.83 4.77
C GLY A 257 19.73 -23.89 4.68
N ASP A 258 20.38 -23.96 3.51
CA ASP A 258 21.53 -24.82 3.26
C ASP A 258 22.71 -23.98 2.76
N LYS A 259 23.78 -23.91 3.57
CA LYS A 259 24.98 -23.14 3.24
C LYS A 259 25.79 -23.72 2.09
N GLU A 260 25.78 -25.04 1.93
CA GLU A 260 26.50 -25.69 0.82
C GLU A 260 25.80 -25.40 -0.52
N ALA A 261 24.48 -25.26 -0.48
CA ALA A 261 23.65 -24.87 -1.62
C ALA A 261 23.44 -23.36 -1.73
N ASN A 262 24.05 -22.54 -0.85
CA ASN A 262 23.91 -21.09 -0.78
C ASN A 262 22.45 -20.60 -0.77
N THR A 263 21.57 -21.26 0.02
CA THR A 263 20.15 -20.94 0.12
C THR A 263 19.77 -20.41 1.49
N ILE A 264 18.73 -19.59 1.55
CA ILE A 264 18.11 -19.12 2.79
C ILE A 264 16.59 -19.09 2.65
N ASP A 265 15.88 -19.60 3.64
CA ASP A 265 14.46 -19.30 3.82
C ASP A 265 14.37 -17.98 4.58
N TYR A 266 14.04 -16.89 3.84
CA TYR A 266 14.14 -15.55 4.37
C TYR A 266 13.12 -15.29 5.48
N VAL A 267 11.84 -15.61 5.24
CA VAL A 267 10.80 -15.44 6.25
C VAL A 267 11.05 -16.29 7.50
N ALA A 268 11.48 -17.56 7.33
CA ALA A 268 11.77 -18.43 8.45
C ALA A 268 13.00 -17.97 9.26
N SER A 269 13.95 -17.29 8.61
CA SER A 269 15.17 -16.78 9.25
C SER A 269 14.97 -15.43 9.92
N TYR A 270 14.13 -14.56 9.37
CA TYR A 270 14.04 -13.15 9.79
C TYR A 270 12.76 -12.79 10.55
N ASN A 271 11.62 -13.41 10.22
CA ASN A 271 10.34 -13.00 10.79
C ASN A 271 10.01 -13.73 12.10
N ALA A 272 9.32 -13.03 13.01
CA ALA A 272 8.85 -13.61 14.27
C ALA A 272 7.48 -14.28 14.15
N ASP A 273 6.58 -13.72 13.34
CA ASP A 273 5.18 -14.14 13.28
C ASP A 273 4.82 -14.52 11.85
N GLN A 274 4.62 -15.80 11.64
CA GLN A 274 4.16 -16.38 10.39
C GLN A 274 2.67 -16.75 10.45
N SER A 275 1.93 -16.14 11.39
CA SER A 275 0.49 -16.37 11.47
C SER A 275 -0.21 -15.78 10.26
N THR A 276 -0.83 -16.65 9.49
CA THR A 276 -1.69 -16.27 8.36
C THR A 276 -2.95 -15.62 8.93
N GLY A 277 -3.04 -14.30 8.86
CA GLY A 277 -4.22 -13.55 9.26
C GLY A 277 -5.45 -13.84 8.38
N SER A 278 -6.61 -13.38 8.82
CA SER A 278 -7.89 -13.57 8.10
C SER A 278 -7.83 -13.08 6.64
N ARG A 279 -7.03 -12.05 6.34
CA ARG A 279 -6.87 -11.52 4.99
C ARG A 279 -6.19 -12.50 4.03
N MET A 280 -5.17 -13.22 4.49
CA MET A 280 -4.57 -14.29 3.69
C MET A 280 -5.56 -15.42 3.41
N VAL A 281 -6.35 -15.81 4.41
CA VAL A 281 -7.42 -16.80 4.26
C VAL A 281 -8.48 -16.30 3.26
N ASN A 282 -8.85 -15.02 3.31
CA ASN A 282 -9.79 -14.43 2.37
C ASN A 282 -9.22 -14.39 0.93
N ALA A 283 -7.94 -14.05 0.79
CA ALA A 283 -7.25 -14.12 -0.50
C ALA A 283 -7.27 -15.53 -1.09
N LEU A 284 -6.87 -16.53 -0.31
CA LEU A 284 -6.88 -17.94 -0.74
C LEU A 284 -8.29 -18.42 -1.12
N LYS A 285 -9.31 -18.03 -0.36
CA LYS A 285 -10.71 -18.37 -0.67
C LYS A 285 -11.19 -17.75 -1.97
N PHE A 286 -10.78 -16.53 -2.25
CA PHE A 286 -11.17 -15.82 -3.46
C PHE A 286 -10.47 -16.41 -4.69
N PHE A 287 -9.15 -16.55 -4.64
CA PHE A 287 -8.34 -16.96 -5.78
C PHE A 287 -8.38 -18.48 -6.05
N ASN A 288 -8.74 -19.28 -5.06
CA ASN A 288 -8.76 -20.74 -5.17
C ASN A 288 -10.05 -21.34 -4.59
N ALA A 289 -11.17 -20.99 -5.19
CA ALA A 289 -12.50 -21.42 -4.75
C ALA A 289 -12.66 -22.95 -4.70
N GLU A 290 -11.97 -23.71 -5.55
CA GLU A 290 -12.05 -25.19 -5.57
C GLU A 290 -11.31 -25.84 -4.38
N THR A 291 -10.27 -25.20 -3.86
CA THR A 291 -9.50 -25.71 -2.72
C THR A 291 -9.84 -25.02 -1.41
N ALA A 292 -10.61 -23.91 -1.46
CA ALA A 292 -11.04 -23.20 -0.28
C ALA A 292 -12.03 -24.03 0.53
N LYS A 293 -11.68 -24.42 1.74
CA LYS A 293 -12.57 -25.04 2.70
C LYS A 293 -13.41 -23.96 3.39
N ASP A 294 -14.64 -24.28 3.79
CA ASP A 294 -15.58 -23.34 4.43
C ASP A 294 -15.00 -22.66 5.70
N GLU A 295 -14.14 -23.36 6.44
CA GLU A 295 -13.39 -22.80 7.59
C GLU A 295 -12.00 -23.47 7.66
N PRO A 296 -11.06 -23.07 6.81
CA PRO A 296 -9.71 -23.64 6.89
C PRO A 296 -9.02 -23.17 8.16
N ALA A 297 -8.50 -24.12 8.94
CA ALA A 297 -7.43 -23.78 9.85
C ALA A 297 -6.22 -23.33 9.03
N VAL A 298 -5.48 -22.34 9.51
CA VAL A 298 -4.25 -21.84 8.87
C VAL A 298 -3.29 -22.99 8.52
N SER A 299 -3.23 -24.02 9.39
CA SER A 299 -2.47 -25.25 9.17
C SER A 299 -2.97 -26.15 8.00
N ASP A 300 -4.18 -25.93 7.50
CA ASP A 300 -4.77 -26.73 6.43
C ASP A 300 -4.49 -26.15 5.02
N TYR A 301 -4.07 -24.88 4.94
CA TYR A 301 -3.48 -24.34 3.74
C TYR A 301 -2.03 -24.78 3.72
N THR A 302 -1.74 -25.79 2.95
CA THR A 302 -0.41 -25.95 2.41
C THR A 302 -0.23 -24.72 1.53
N ILE A 303 0.48 -23.73 2.04
CA ILE A 303 0.96 -22.62 1.23
C ILE A 303 1.81 -23.33 0.18
N SER A 304 1.26 -23.47 -1.01
CA SER A 304 1.92 -24.20 -2.07
C SER A 304 2.92 -23.24 -2.67
N ASN A 305 4.19 -23.45 -2.38
CA ASN A 305 5.28 -22.81 -3.10
C ASN A 305 5.42 -23.43 -4.51
N VAL A 306 4.34 -23.90 -5.11
CA VAL A 306 4.39 -24.63 -6.38
C VAL A 306 3.45 -23.91 -7.35
N ASN A 307 3.99 -23.46 -8.49
CA ASN A 307 3.20 -22.87 -9.57
C ASN A 307 2.37 -23.94 -10.32
N ALA A 308 1.62 -23.54 -11.32
CA ALA A 308 0.78 -24.43 -12.13
C ALA A 308 1.60 -25.53 -12.87
N GLU A 309 2.87 -25.27 -13.16
CA GLU A 309 3.81 -26.17 -13.82
C GLU A 309 4.45 -27.17 -12.84
N GLY A 310 4.29 -26.96 -11.53
CA GLY A 310 4.83 -27.81 -10.48
C GLY A 310 6.21 -27.36 -9.97
N ASP A 311 6.66 -26.15 -10.35
CA ASP A 311 7.92 -25.60 -9.88
C ASP A 311 7.77 -24.98 -8.49
N ILE A 312 8.81 -25.08 -7.67
CA ILE A 312 8.85 -24.45 -6.34
C ILE A 312 9.02 -22.94 -6.52
N MET A 313 8.06 -22.18 -6.00
CA MET A 313 8.09 -20.72 -6.00
C MET A 313 8.74 -20.20 -4.72
N PRO A 314 9.48 -19.08 -4.78
CA PRO A 314 10.15 -18.53 -3.60
C PRO A 314 9.19 -17.76 -2.66
N MET A 315 7.87 -17.82 -2.88
CA MET A 315 6.87 -17.10 -2.09
C MET A 315 6.03 -18.04 -1.23
N HIS A 316 5.96 -17.77 0.07
CA HIS A 316 5.13 -18.57 0.99
C HIS A 316 3.62 -18.42 0.78
N THR A 317 3.19 -17.41 0.03
CA THR A 317 1.78 -17.08 -0.21
C THR A 317 1.38 -17.23 -1.67
N SER A 318 2.08 -18.07 -2.42
CA SER A 318 1.75 -18.38 -3.82
C SER A 318 0.32 -18.89 -3.96
N ILE A 319 -0.36 -18.44 -4.99
CA ILE A 319 -1.75 -18.77 -5.27
C ILE A 319 -1.82 -19.47 -6.62
N VAL A 320 -2.64 -20.53 -6.70
CA VAL A 320 -3.00 -21.15 -7.97
C VAL A 320 -4.36 -20.61 -8.39
N LEU A 321 -4.40 -19.93 -9.53
CA LEU A 321 -5.63 -19.31 -10.04
C LEU A 321 -6.49 -20.36 -10.76
N ASP A 322 -7.81 -20.22 -10.64
CA ASP A 322 -8.79 -21.10 -11.28
C ASP A 322 -9.19 -20.64 -12.71
N HIS A 323 -8.85 -19.41 -13.08
CA HIS A 323 -9.06 -18.83 -14.42
C HIS A 323 -8.03 -17.74 -14.70
N ALA A 324 -8.00 -17.20 -15.92
CA ALA A 324 -7.18 -16.04 -16.27
C ALA A 324 -7.84 -14.75 -15.72
N TYR A 325 -7.10 -14.00 -14.92
CA TYR A 325 -7.61 -12.86 -14.15
C TYR A 325 -7.69 -11.58 -14.97
N THR A 326 -8.61 -10.72 -14.57
CA THR A 326 -8.87 -9.40 -15.14
C THR A 326 -8.80 -8.33 -14.05
N VAL A 327 -8.80 -7.06 -14.44
CA VAL A 327 -8.94 -5.94 -13.49
C VAL A 327 -10.25 -6.05 -12.69
N ASP A 328 -11.34 -6.55 -13.30
CA ASP A 328 -12.61 -6.76 -12.61
C ASP A 328 -12.51 -7.79 -11.46
N ASP A 329 -11.64 -8.80 -11.62
CA ASP A 329 -11.37 -9.75 -10.53
C ASP A 329 -10.60 -9.09 -9.38
N PHE A 330 -9.65 -8.20 -9.68
CA PHE A 330 -8.97 -7.39 -8.66
C PHE A 330 -9.95 -6.46 -7.93
N VAL A 331 -10.84 -5.78 -8.64
CA VAL A 331 -11.88 -4.94 -8.02
C VAL A 331 -12.78 -5.79 -7.12
N LYS A 332 -13.24 -6.96 -7.58
CA LYS A 332 -14.02 -7.89 -6.77
C LYS A 332 -13.27 -8.40 -5.54
N TYR A 333 -11.97 -8.63 -5.65
CA TYR A 333 -11.14 -9.00 -4.50
C TYR A 333 -11.16 -7.92 -3.41
N TYR A 334 -10.98 -6.67 -3.79
CA TYR A 334 -11.02 -5.56 -2.85
C TYR A 334 -12.44 -5.24 -2.35
N HIS A 335 -13.49 -5.74 -3.00
CA HIS A 335 -14.86 -5.68 -2.49
C HIS A 335 -15.18 -6.74 -1.41
N ILE A 336 -14.28 -7.68 -1.10
CA ILE A 336 -14.51 -8.69 -0.07
C ILE A 336 -14.41 -8.07 1.32
N ALA A 337 -15.42 -8.33 2.17
CA ALA A 337 -15.40 -7.91 3.57
C ALA A 337 -14.13 -8.38 4.30
N GLY A 338 -13.42 -7.44 4.92
CA GLY A 338 -12.16 -7.69 5.61
C GLY A 338 -10.91 -7.51 4.73
N ILE A 339 -11.08 -7.34 3.42
CA ILE A 339 -10.11 -6.72 2.52
C ILE A 339 -10.53 -5.26 2.32
N GLY A 340 -11.71 -5.01 1.68
CA GLY A 340 -12.37 -3.70 1.72
C GLY A 340 -12.98 -3.42 3.09
N SER A 341 -12.75 -2.25 3.62
CA SER A 341 -13.26 -1.81 4.92
C SER A 341 -13.11 -0.31 5.09
N THR A 342 -13.87 0.28 5.99
CA THR A 342 -13.75 1.70 6.40
C THR A 342 -12.38 2.08 6.99
N ARG A 343 -11.40 1.19 6.95
CA ARG A 343 -10.00 1.44 7.32
C ARG A 343 -9.09 1.64 6.12
N ASN A 344 -9.57 1.29 4.91
CA ASN A 344 -8.83 1.63 3.71
C ASN A 344 -8.77 3.16 3.59
N LEU A 345 -7.65 3.69 3.17
CA LEU A 345 -7.49 5.12 2.83
C LEU A 345 -7.52 5.32 1.33
N GLU A 346 -6.91 4.41 0.61
CA GLU A 346 -6.90 4.32 -0.83
C GLU A 346 -6.65 2.87 -1.27
N THR A 347 -6.99 2.57 -2.51
CA THR A 347 -6.64 1.32 -3.17
C THR A 347 -6.28 1.61 -4.62
N HIS A 348 -5.13 1.10 -5.04
CA HIS A 348 -4.67 1.20 -6.41
C HIS A 348 -4.43 -0.17 -7.04
N ILE A 349 -4.71 -0.27 -8.33
CA ILE A 349 -4.42 -1.44 -9.16
C ILE A 349 -3.60 -0.94 -10.35
N PHE A 350 -2.42 -1.52 -10.56
CA PHE A 350 -1.62 -1.30 -11.76
C PHE A 350 -1.76 -2.50 -12.68
N ALA A 351 -2.10 -2.22 -13.95
CA ALA A 351 -2.11 -3.19 -15.03
C ALA A 351 -1.09 -2.74 -16.08
N ILE A 352 -0.04 -3.53 -16.27
CA ILE A 352 1.13 -3.17 -17.08
C ILE A 352 1.27 -4.16 -18.23
N SER A 353 1.26 -3.65 -19.47
CA SER A 353 1.50 -4.42 -20.67
C SER A 353 2.92 -4.25 -21.20
N ALA A 354 3.45 -5.28 -21.86
CA ALA A 354 4.82 -5.27 -22.40
C ALA A 354 4.88 -4.70 -23.84
N GLN A 355 4.41 -3.47 -24.06
CA GLN A 355 4.29 -2.87 -25.42
C GLN A 355 5.25 -1.71 -25.68
N ASP A 356 5.97 -1.20 -24.69
CA ASP A 356 6.85 -0.02 -24.78
C ASP A 356 6.10 1.22 -25.37
N SER A 357 4.99 1.57 -24.73
CA SER A 357 4.08 2.63 -25.15
C SER A 357 3.62 3.48 -23.96
N PRO A 358 3.33 4.78 -24.12
CA PRO A 358 2.76 5.59 -23.03
C PRO A 358 1.39 5.13 -22.52
N THR A 359 0.81 4.09 -23.11
CA THR A 359 -0.44 3.46 -22.69
C THR A 359 -0.23 2.08 -22.07
N ASP A 360 1.01 1.68 -21.81
CA ASP A 360 1.33 0.35 -21.27
C ASP A 360 0.82 0.13 -19.86
N THR A 361 0.88 1.17 -19.04
CA THR A 361 0.42 1.13 -17.67
C THR A 361 -0.93 1.80 -17.54
N VAL A 362 -1.85 1.11 -16.89
CA VAL A 362 -3.14 1.65 -16.44
C VAL A 362 -3.19 1.58 -14.93
N GLU A 363 -3.54 2.69 -14.33
CA GLU A 363 -3.67 2.87 -12.89
C GLU A 363 -5.16 3.04 -12.54
N TRP A 364 -5.72 2.11 -11.78
CA TRP A 364 -7.10 2.16 -11.31
C TRP A 364 -7.11 2.65 -9.87
N VAL A 365 -7.85 3.72 -9.61
CA VAL A 365 -7.79 4.51 -8.38
C VAL A 365 -9.11 4.46 -7.64
N ALA A 366 -9.09 4.04 -6.39
CA ALA A 366 -10.22 4.12 -5.48
C ALA A 366 -9.78 4.80 -4.17
N MET A 367 -10.66 5.60 -3.58
CA MET A 367 -10.44 6.27 -2.30
C MET A 367 -11.33 5.68 -1.22
N ASP A 368 -10.85 5.66 0.01
CA ASP A 368 -11.52 5.13 1.20
C ASP A 368 -11.85 3.63 1.07
N ASP A 369 -12.94 3.16 1.64
CA ASP A 369 -13.37 1.76 1.67
C ASP A 369 -13.48 1.17 0.25
N ALA A 370 -12.54 0.34 -0.11
CA ALA A 370 -12.53 -0.29 -1.43
C ALA A 370 -13.81 -1.10 -1.72
N ALA A 371 -14.48 -1.65 -0.70
CA ALA A 371 -15.73 -2.41 -0.90
C ALA A 371 -16.91 -1.54 -1.34
N LEU A 372 -16.82 -0.23 -1.12
CA LEU A 372 -17.88 0.75 -1.43
C LEU A 372 -17.38 1.86 -2.36
N SER A 373 -16.22 1.66 -2.99
CA SER A 373 -15.62 2.61 -3.91
C SER A 373 -15.77 2.17 -5.37
N VAL A 374 -15.47 3.11 -6.28
CA VAL A 374 -15.39 2.89 -7.73
C VAL A 374 -13.97 3.16 -8.17
N PHE A 375 -13.37 2.20 -8.86
CA PHE A 375 -12.02 2.31 -9.41
C PHE A 375 -12.06 3.06 -10.74
N VAL A 376 -11.43 4.23 -10.76
CA VAL A 376 -11.37 5.10 -11.95
C VAL A 376 -10.03 4.91 -12.67
N PRO A 377 -10.02 4.62 -13.98
CA PRO A 377 -8.79 4.37 -14.72
C PRO A 377 -8.07 5.65 -15.13
N TYR A 378 -6.73 5.60 -15.06
CA TYR A 378 -5.80 6.60 -15.56
C TYR A 378 -4.70 5.93 -16.39
N TYR A 379 -4.20 6.63 -17.41
CA TYR A 379 -2.96 6.30 -18.11
C TYR A 379 -1.85 7.19 -17.52
N PRO A 380 -1.10 6.76 -16.51
CA PRO A 380 -0.24 7.63 -15.72
C PRO A 380 0.82 8.37 -16.55
N MET A 381 1.42 7.71 -17.56
CA MET A 381 2.39 8.34 -18.45
C MET A 381 1.79 9.42 -19.39
N LEU A 382 0.48 9.42 -19.59
CA LEU A 382 -0.25 10.43 -20.35
C LEU A 382 -1.00 11.43 -19.46
N THR A 383 -1.16 11.12 -18.18
CA THR A 383 -1.93 11.94 -17.23
C THR A 383 -1.13 13.17 -16.84
N THR A 384 -1.60 14.35 -17.22
CA THR A 384 -0.94 15.61 -16.89
C THR A 384 -1.55 16.31 -15.69
N ASP A 385 -2.75 15.89 -15.28
CA ASP A 385 -3.45 16.38 -14.10
C ASP A 385 -4.51 15.36 -13.65
N THR A 386 -4.98 15.45 -12.41
CA THR A 386 -6.06 14.64 -11.87
C THR A 386 -7.29 15.50 -11.56
N TYR A 387 -8.43 14.85 -11.33
CA TYR A 387 -9.66 15.54 -10.96
C TYR A 387 -9.48 16.36 -9.67
N GLU A 388 -10.00 17.59 -9.64
CA GLU A 388 -9.81 18.53 -8.52
C GLU A 388 -10.23 17.96 -7.16
N GLY A 389 -11.29 17.15 -7.12
CA GLY A 389 -11.76 16.52 -5.89
C GLY A 389 -10.76 15.52 -5.26
N TYR A 390 -9.79 15.00 -6.03
CA TYR A 390 -8.69 14.22 -5.49
C TYR A 390 -7.55 15.05 -4.90
N LYS A 391 -7.50 16.34 -5.20
CA LYS A 391 -6.39 17.22 -4.83
C LYS A 391 -6.76 18.22 -3.74
N LEU A 392 -8.02 18.24 -3.31
CA LEU A 392 -8.50 19.19 -2.34
C LEU A 392 -7.88 18.89 -0.96
N SER A 393 -7.01 19.78 -0.51
CA SER A 393 -6.51 19.78 0.86
C SER A 393 -7.58 20.30 1.81
N THR A 394 -7.90 19.54 2.85
CA THR A 394 -8.97 19.84 3.79
C THR A 394 -8.49 19.76 5.23
N LEU A 395 -9.26 20.31 6.14
CA LEU A 395 -9.07 20.03 7.57
C LEU A 395 -9.37 18.55 7.87
N PRO A 396 -8.70 17.94 8.85
CA PRO A 396 -9.03 16.59 9.27
C PRO A 396 -10.43 16.54 9.90
N ALA A 397 -11.04 15.36 9.87
CA ALA A 397 -12.29 15.12 10.56
C ALA A 397 -12.12 15.25 12.08
N GLU A 398 -13.15 15.75 12.77
CA GLU A 398 -13.13 15.99 14.21
C GLU A 398 -13.85 14.88 14.97
N PHE A 399 -13.21 14.35 16.03
CA PHE A 399 -13.85 13.42 16.96
C PHE A 399 -14.59 14.17 18.06
N ALA A 400 -15.87 13.83 18.26
CA ALA A 400 -16.70 14.37 19.33
C ALA A 400 -17.36 13.24 20.14
N ALA A 401 -17.47 13.38 21.46
CA ALA A 401 -18.11 12.39 22.33
C ALA A 401 -19.62 12.26 22.12
N GLY A 402 -20.27 13.24 21.49
CA GLY A 402 -21.70 13.22 21.13
C GLY A 402 -21.89 13.70 19.71
N LYS A 403 -23.01 13.36 19.07
CA LYS A 403 -23.30 13.78 17.69
C LYS A 403 -23.32 15.31 17.60
N PRO A 404 -22.41 15.92 16.81
CA PRO A 404 -22.36 17.38 16.67
C PRO A 404 -23.61 17.90 15.93
N GLU A 405 -24.31 18.87 16.50
CA GLU A 405 -25.52 19.46 15.90
C GLU A 405 -25.23 20.32 14.65
N THR A 406 -23.99 20.78 14.52
CA THR A 406 -23.58 21.70 13.45
C THR A 406 -22.86 21.03 12.29
N ALA A 407 -22.46 19.77 12.43
CA ALA A 407 -21.82 19.03 11.35
C ALA A 407 -22.89 18.61 10.31
N ASP A 408 -22.60 18.83 9.02
CA ASP A 408 -23.46 18.39 7.93
C ASP A 408 -23.49 16.87 7.81
N VAL A 409 -22.31 16.23 7.96
CA VAL A 409 -22.14 14.78 8.04
C VAL A 409 -21.39 14.43 9.32
N ALA A 410 -21.97 13.53 10.11
CA ALA A 410 -21.32 12.91 11.25
C ALA A 410 -21.82 11.48 11.43
N TYR A 411 -20.91 10.52 11.60
CA TYR A 411 -21.20 9.11 11.80
C TYR A 411 -20.61 8.58 13.12
N PRO A 412 -21.21 7.52 13.72
CA PRO A 412 -20.68 6.89 14.92
C PRO A 412 -19.28 6.31 14.66
N THR A 413 -18.37 6.49 15.60
CA THR A 413 -17.01 5.92 15.51
C THR A 413 -16.46 5.61 16.88
N THR A 414 -15.46 4.74 16.94
CA THR A 414 -14.73 4.41 18.17
C THR A 414 -13.28 4.85 18.03
N LYS A 415 -12.85 5.79 18.88
CA LYS A 415 -11.46 6.23 18.94
C LYS A 415 -10.76 5.59 20.15
N TYR A 416 -9.57 5.04 19.93
CA TYR A 416 -8.78 4.51 21.04
C TYR A 416 -7.93 5.63 21.67
N GLN A 417 -8.07 5.82 22.99
CA GLN A 417 -7.31 6.80 23.74
C GLN A 417 -6.53 6.12 24.86
N LYS A 418 -5.36 6.67 25.23
CA LYS A 418 -4.62 6.18 26.41
C LYS A 418 -5.27 6.72 27.67
N ASN A 419 -5.62 5.83 28.61
CA ASN A 419 -6.07 6.20 29.94
C ASN A 419 -4.89 6.69 30.82
N GLU A 420 -5.18 7.05 32.07
CA GLU A 420 -4.16 7.52 33.03
C GLU A 420 -3.04 6.49 33.30
N ASN A 421 -3.30 5.22 33.05
CA ASN A 421 -2.34 4.13 33.20
C ASN A 421 -1.54 3.85 31.91
N GLY A 422 -1.80 4.58 30.81
CA GLY A 422 -1.19 4.37 29.50
C GLY A 422 -1.84 3.24 28.68
N GLU A 423 -2.94 2.64 29.15
CA GLU A 423 -3.65 1.57 28.44
C GLU A 423 -4.56 2.18 27.36
N ARG A 424 -4.60 1.55 26.17
CA ARG A 424 -5.52 1.95 25.08
C ARG A 424 -6.94 1.50 25.44
N VAL A 425 -7.84 2.44 25.63
CA VAL A 425 -9.26 2.21 25.90
C VAL A 425 -10.13 2.76 24.77
N PRO A 426 -11.19 2.05 24.35
CA PRO A 426 -12.11 2.56 23.36
C PRO A 426 -12.95 3.70 23.93
N VAL A 427 -13.16 4.74 23.14
CA VAL A 427 -14.06 5.85 23.43
C VAL A 427 -15.06 5.96 22.30
N GLU A 428 -16.31 5.64 22.58
CA GLU A 428 -17.41 5.80 21.62
C GLU A 428 -17.69 7.28 21.40
N GLY A 429 -17.96 7.65 20.14
CA GLY A 429 -18.27 9.02 19.77
C GLY A 429 -18.71 9.14 18.31
N TYR A 430 -18.49 10.30 17.76
CA TYR A 430 -18.80 10.62 16.37
C TYR A 430 -17.59 11.23 15.69
N CYS A 431 -17.40 10.86 14.43
CA CYS A 431 -16.52 11.56 13.50
C CYS A 431 -17.37 12.60 12.76
N ALA A 432 -16.97 13.87 12.84
CA ALA A 432 -17.61 14.97 12.12
C ALA A 432 -16.71 15.37 10.95
N LEU A 433 -17.24 15.28 9.74
CA LEU A 433 -16.48 15.62 8.54
C LEU A 433 -16.28 17.14 8.39
N PRO A 434 -15.22 17.56 7.67
CA PRO A 434 -15.02 18.97 7.35
C PRO A 434 -16.19 19.52 6.52
N ALA A 435 -16.40 20.85 6.56
CA ALA A 435 -17.54 21.49 5.92
C ALA A 435 -17.55 21.35 4.38
N ASP A 436 -16.40 21.14 3.79
CA ASP A 436 -16.13 20.95 2.36
C ASP A 436 -16.02 19.47 1.94
N TRP A 437 -16.52 18.54 2.78
CA TRP A 437 -16.49 17.10 2.51
C TRP A 437 -17.00 16.72 1.12
N ALA A 438 -18.02 17.42 0.61
CA ALA A 438 -18.64 17.14 -0.68
C ALA A 438 -17.81 17.63 -1.89
N ASP A 439 -16.74 18.38 -1.66
CA ASP A 439 -15.79 18.82 -2.69
C ASP A 439 -14.58 17.86 -2.76
N SER A 440 -14.35 17.03 -1.72
CA SER A 440 -13.29 16.04 -1.63
C SER A 440 -13.81 14.65 -2.01
N VAL A 441 -13.15 13.95 -2.92
CA VAL A 441 -13.46 12.56 -3.23
C VAL A 441 -13.27 11.69 -2.00
N TYR A 442 -12.14 11.84 -1.29
CA TYR A 442 -11.86 11.06 -0.09
C TYR A 442 -12.98 11.19 0.95
N TRP A 443 -13.29 12.40 1.38
CA TRP A 443 -14.32 12.60 2.42
C TRP A 443 -15.74 12.24 1.96
N THR A 444 -16.02 12.31 0.66
CA THR A 444 -17.29 11.82 0.11
C THR A 444 -17.38 10.30 0.24
N MET A 445 -16.31 9.58 -0.07
CA MET A 445 -16.27 8.13 0.06
C MET A 445 -16.27 7.69 1.52
N ASP A 446 -15.49 8.36 2.39
CA ASP A 446 -15.49 8.13 3.84
C ASP A 446 -16.89 8.36 4.47
N ALA A 447 -17.61 9.40 4.03
CA ALA A 447 -19.01 9.59 4.44
C ALA A 447 -19.91 8.43 4.02
N LEU A 448 -19.78 8.00 2.76
CA LEU A 448 -20.65 6.95 2.21
C LEU A 448 -20.43 5.61 2.91
N SER A 449 -19.18 5.20 3.08
CA SER A 449 -18.80 3.92 3.67
C SER A 449 -19.20 3.86 5.15
N ASN A 450 -18.86 4.90 5.92
CA ASN A 450 -19.19 4.93 7.34
C ASN A 450 -20.70 5.06 7.63
N LEU A 451 -21.46 5.80 6.81
CA LEU A 451 -22.92 5.83 6.91
C LEU A 451 -23.55 4.49 6.52
N TYR A 452 -22.98 3.79 5.53
CA TYR A 452 -23.41 2.45 5.13
C TYR A 452 -23.22 1.44 6.26
N GLU A 453 -22.07 1.49 6.96
CA GLU A 453 -21.73 0.57 8.05
C GLU A 453 -22.38 0.94 9.39
N ALA A 454 -22.79 2.18 9.59
CA ALA A 454 -23.39 2.67 10.84
C ALA A 454 -24.71 1.98 11.26
N GLY A 455 -25.25 1.08 10.44
CA GLY A 455 -26.42 0.26 10.75
C GLY A 455 -27.76 1.01 10.76
N SER A 456 -27.78 2.27 10.33
CA SER A 456 -29.01 3.09 10.26
C SER A 456 -29.78 2.94 8.94
N LEU A 457 -29.16 2.36 7.90
CA LEU A 457 -29.76 2.19 6.58
C LEU A 457 -30.62 0.94 6.51
N THR A 458 -31.72 1.03 5.74
CA THR A 458 -32.54 -0.14 5.39
C THR A 458 -31.81 -0.99 4.33
N ASP A 459 -32.19 -2.26 4.20
CA ASP A 459 -31.64 -3.16 3.18
C ASP A 459 -31.88 -2.61 1.76
N GLU A 460 -33.04 -1.96 1.51
CA GLU A 460 -33.32 -1.34 0.22
C GLU A 460 -32.38 -0.17 -0.08
N GLN A 461 -32.02 0.64 0.92
CA GLN A 461 -31.06 1.73 0.76
C GLN A 461 -29.66 1.18 0.47
N LYS A 462 -29.23 0.15 1.20
CA LYS A 462 -27.94 -0.51 0.98
C LYS A 462 -27.84 -1.11 -0.42
N ILE A 463 -28.88 -1.82 -0.88
CA ILE A 463 -28.95 -2.36 -2.25
C ILE A 463 -28.87 -1.23 -3.29
N ALA A 464 -29.62 -0.15 -3.09
CA ALA A 464 -29.60 0.97 -4.05
C ALA A 464 -28.20 1.63 -4.14
N ILE A 465 -27.46 1.71 -3.04
CA ILE A 465 -26.07 2.21 -3.03
C ILE A 465 -25.18 1.26 -3.83
N THR A 466 -25.17 -0.03 -3.49
CA THR A 466 -24.29 -1.01 -4.16
C THR A 466 -24.61 -1.16 -5.64
N ASP A 467 -25.90 -1.17 -6.03
CA ASP A 467 -26.31 -1.20 -7.45
C ASP A 467 -25.82 0.05 -8.22
N LYS A 468 -25.87 1.22 -7.59
CA LYS A 468 -25.38 2.46 -8.20
C LYS A 468 -23.86 2.45 -8.38
N LEU A 469 -23.10 2.00 -7.37
CA LEU A 469 -21.64 1.88 -7.45
C LEU A 469 -21.23 0.86 -8.52
N ALA A 470 -21.90 -0.29 -8.58
CA ALA A 470 -21.65 -1.30 -9.62
C ALA A 470 -21.92 -0.77 -11.04
N ALA A 471 -22.98 0.03 -11.20
CA ALA A 471 -23.28 0.65 -12.50
C ALA A 471 -22.21 1.68 -12.90
N LEU A 472 -21.68 2.47 -11.95
CA LEU A 472 -20.59 3.41 -12.19
C LEU A 472 -19.28 2.68 -12.53
N GLN A 473 -18.99 1.57 -11.83
CA GLN A 473 -17.82 0.75 -12.15
C GLN A 473 -17.91 0.16 -13.57
N THR A 474 -19.10 -0.32 -13.95
CA THR A 474 -19.34 -0.80 -15.32
C THR A 474 -19.10 0.30 -16.35
N GLU A 475 -19.53 1.52 -16.08
CA GLU A 475 -19.30 2.66 -16.95
C GLU A 475 -17.80 3.02 -17.08
N CYS A 476 -17.03 2.91 -15.97
CA CYS A 476 -15.58 3.07 -16.01
C CYS A 476 -14.94 2.05 -16.96
N TYR A 477 -15.34 0.78 -16.88
CA TYR A 477 -14.83 -0.27 -17.79
C TYR A 477 -15.24 -0.01 -19.25
N GLU A 478 -16.50 0.35 -19.50
CA GLU A 478 -17.00 0.60 -20.86
C GLU A 478 -16.32 1.81 -21.49
N THR A 479 -16.13 2.88 -20.74
CA THR A 479 -15.44 4.09 -21.22
C THR A 479 -13.98 3.78 -21.51
N PHE A 480 -13.29 3.09 -20.60
CA PHE A 480 -11.92 2.67 -20.79
C PHE A 480 -11.76 1.79 -22.04
N ALA A 481 -12.63 0.79 -22.21
CA ALA A 481 -12.60 -0.10 -23.38
C ALA A 481 -12.84 0.61 -24.72
N GLN A 482 -13.43 1.81 -24.71
CA GLN A 482 -13.63 2.64 -25.91
C GLN A 482 -12.44 3.55 -26.22
N MET A 483 -11.53 3.74 -25.27
CA MET A 483 -10.30 4.50 -25.51
C MET A 483 -9.40 3.68 -26.46
N ASN A 484 -9.02 4.29 -27.57
CA ASN A 484 -8.08 3.65 -28.50
C ASN A 484 -6.64 4.05 -28.12
N PRO A 485 -5.83 3.13 -27.56
CA PRO A 485 -4.46 3.43 -27.13
C PRO A 485 -3.58 4.06 -28.21
N GLU A 486 -3.76 3.65 -29.48
CA GLU A 486 -2.97 4.16 -30.62
C GLU A 486 -3.22 5.64 -30.93
N THR A 487 -4.34 6.21 -30.48
CA THR A 487 -4.74 7.60 -30.78
C THR A 487 -4.87 8.48 -29.55
N LEU A 488 -4.67 7.92 -28.35
CA LEU A 488 -4.70 8.69 -27.12
C LEU A 488 -3.55 9.71 -27.08
N THR A 489 -3.90 10.90 -26.65
CA THR A 489 -2.94 11.97 -26.32
C THR A 489 -3.03 12.28 -24.82
N ALA A 490 -2.04 12.94 -24.26
CA ALA A 490 -2.06 13.39 -22.87
C ALA A 490 -3.35 14.18 -22.55
N GLU A 491 -3.77 15.09 -23.46
CA GLU A 491 -4.99 15.88 -23.29
C GLU A 491 -6.26 15.00 -23.23
N THR A 492 -6.41 14.05 -24.18
CA THR A 492 -7.63 13.22 -24.27
C THR A 492 -7.68 12.17 -23.18
N ALA A 493 -6.55 11.56 -22.81
CA ALA A 493 -6.47 10.60 -21.73
C ALA A 493 -6.80 11.27 -20.38
N THR A 494 -6.15 12.40 -20.07
CA THR A 494 -6.40 13.17 -18.86
C THR A 494 -7.87 13.60 -18.76
N ALA A 495 -8.42 14.18 -19.84
CA ALA A 495 -9.81 14.65 -19.86
C ALA A 495 -10.82 13.51 -19.62
N ALA A 496 -10.62 12.35 -20.23
CA ALA A 496 -11.52 11.21 -20.07
C ALA A 496 -11.53 10.68 -18.64
N SER A 497 -10.34 10.53 -18.00
CA SER A 497 -10.23 10.08 -16.62
C SER A 497 -10.83 11.10 -15.64
N MET A 498 -10.58 12.40 -15.85
CA MET A 498 -11.16 13.47 -15.02
C MET A 498 -12.69 13.54 -15.16
N GLU A 499 -13.25 13.31 -16.34
CA GLU A 499 -14.71 13.26 -16.56
C GLU A 499 -15.34 12.09 -15.81
N LEU A 500 -14.74 10.89 -15.89
CA LEU A 500 -15.18 9.73 -15.12
C LEU A 500 -15.11 10.00 -13.61
N ALA A 501 -13.98 10.50 -13.11
CA ALA A 501 -13.79 10.82 -11.71
C ALA A 501 -14.84 11.83 -11.20
N SER A 502 -15.06 12.91 -11.96
CA SER A 502 -16.08 13.91 -11.64
C SER A 502 -17.49 13.32 -11.58
N LYS A 503 -17.82 12.44 -12.51
CA LYS A 503 -19.14 11.77 -12.55
C LYS A 503 -19.34 10.81 -11.39
N VAL A 504 -18.33 10.00 -11.08
CA VAL A 504 -18.34 9.09 -9.92
C VAL A 504 -18.50 9.90 -8.65
N HIS A 505 -17.70 10.92 -8.45
CA HIS A 505 -17.75 11.78 -7.27
C HIS A 505 -19.14 12.43 -7.10
N ALA A 506 -19.68 13.07 -8.13
CA ALA A 506 -21.01 13.69 -8.08
C ALA A 506 -22.10 12.69 -7.69
N ALA A 507 -22.07 11.49 -8.25
CA ALA A 507 -23.04 10.44 -7.90
C ALA A 507 -22.89 9.97 -6.44
N CYS A 508 -21.66 9.86 -5.91
CA CYS A 508 -21.42 9.50 -4.51
C CYS A 508 -21.89 10.61 -3.56
N VAL A 509 -21.69 11.89 -3.90
CA VAL A 509 -22.26 13.03 -3.14
C VAL A 509 -23.79 12.95 -3.08
N GLU A 510 -24.45 12.58 -4.18
CA GLU A 510 -25.92 12.36 -4.19
C GLU A 510 -26.32 11.20 -3.27
N LEU A 511 -25.57 10.09 -3.27
CA LEU A 511 -25.82 8.95 -2.38
C LEU A 511 -25.67 9.34 -0.91
N VAL A 512 -24.60 10.05 -0.53
CA VAL A 512 -24.43 10.56 0.85
C VAL A 512 -25.59 11.47 1.24
N ASN A 513 -25.97 12.42 0.39
CA ASN A 513 -27.09 13.35 0.66
C ASN A 513 -28.45 12.63 0.82
N ALA A 514 -28.60 11.45 0.23
CA ALA A 514 -29.83 10.66 0.37
C ALA A 514 -29.91 9.89 1.69
N VAL A 515 -28.79 9.71 2.40
CA VAL A 515 -28.72 8.82 3.58
C VAL A 515 -28.17 9.47 4.85
N LYS A 516 -27.55 10.69 4.79
CA LYS A 516 -27.02 11.45 5.94
C LYS A 516 -28.08 11.96 6.92
#